data_433cc26f64c69e351d129024e68d6437
#
_entry.id   433cc26f64c69e351d129024e68d6437
#
_cell.length_a   1.000
_cell.length_b   1.000
_cell.length_c   1.000
_cell.angle_alpha   90.00
_cell.angle_beta   90.00
_cell.angle_gamma   90.00
#
_symmetry.space_group_name_H-M   'P 1'
#
loop_
_entity.id
_entity.type
_entity.pdbx_description
1 polymer ?
#
loop_
_entity_poly.entity_id
_entity_poly.type
_entity_poly.pdbx_seq_one_letter_code
_entity_poly.pdbx_strand_id
1 'polypeptide(L)'
;GAVMMMLFRIGWAKPTPVDIRRCNKVKPRAALALTSLAGPLANILLSYIMIIAYKLVLMNLTSTTGAYIALGLYYTAQINVYLAVFNLVPIAPFDGFNILASFLPGRAVYFMQKNQQIIYWVFFALLMFGVLSVPFGLACNGIMWLLDKASFFLG
;
A
#
# COMPACT_ATOMS: atom_id res chain seq x y z
N GLY A 1 2.46 -1.26 22.69
CA GLY A 1 1.56 -1.69 21.64
C GLY A 1 0.14 -1.99 22.10
N ALA A 2 -0.09 -3.09 22.86
CA ALA A 2 -1.44 -3.56 23.22
C ALA A 2 -2.24 -2.55 24.08
N VAL A 3 -1.61 -1.87 25.01
CA VAL A 3 -2.26 -0.86 25.88
C VAL A 3 -2.73 0.35 25.09
N MET A 4 -1.94 0.82 24.10
CA MET A 4 -2.30 1.92 23.20
C MET A 4 -3.46 1.52 22.26
N MET A 5 -3.48 0.25 21.83
CA MET A 5 -4.58 -0.28 21.01
C MET A 5 -5.90 -0.34 21.81
N MET A 6 -5.84 -0.66 23.10
CA MET A 6 -7.01 -0.66 24.00
C MET A 6 -7.53 0.75 24.31
N LEU A 7 -6.65 1.72 24.53
CA LEU A 7 -7.03 3.08 24.95
C LEU A 7 -7.41 4.00 23.79
N PHE A 8 -6.73 3.90 22.65
CA PHE A 8 -6.88 4.86 21.54
C PHE A 8 -7.38 4.23 20.25
N ARG A 9 -7.64 2.92 20.22
CA ARG A 9 -7.99 2.15 19.01
C ARG A 9 -7.01 2.31 17.84
N ILE A 10 -5.80 2.80 18.11
CA ILE A 10 -4.73 2.97 17.14
C ILE A 10 -3.64 1.94 17.46
N GLY A 11 -3.55 0.91 16.63
CA GLY A 11 -2.50 -0.11 16.72
C GLY A 11 -1.20 0.41 16.14
N TRP A 12 -0.25 0.80 17.00
CA TRP A 12 1.12 1.07 16.55
C TRP A 12 1.93 -0.22 16.69
N ALA A 13 2.13 -0.91 15.59
CA ALA A 13 3.04 -2.04 15.55
C ALA A 13 4.48 -1.52 15.64
N LYS A 14 5.29 -2.14 16.52
CA LYS A 14 6.72 -1.87 16.57
C LYS A 14 7.32 -2.34 15.23
N PRO A 15 8.02 -1.48 14.47
CA PRO A 15 8.61 -1.90 13.20
C PRO A 15 9.54 -3.08 13.43
N THR A 16 9.35 -4.14 12.66
CA THR A 16 10.22 -5.32 12.71
C THR A 16 11.60 -4.90 12.21
N PRO A 17 12.67 -4.98 13.02
CA PRO A 17 14.00 -4.63 12.55
C PRO A 17 14.44 -5.63 11.48
N VAL A 18 14.45 -5.19 10.23
CA VAL A 18 15.01 -5.97 9.12
C VAL A 18 16.52 -5.79 9.15
N ASP A 19 17.24 -6.84 9.50
CA ASP A 19 18.70 -6.83 9.50
C ASP A 19 19.23 -7.00 8.08
N ILE A 20 19.37 -5.87 7.36
CA ILE A 20 19.84 -5.80 5.98
C ILE A 20 21.30 -6.33 5.85
N ARG A 21 22.05 -6.38 6.95
CA ARG A 21 23.46 -6.87 6.97
C ARG A 21 23.54 -8.38 6.73
N ARG A 22 22.47 -9.13 6.92
CA ARG A 22 22.39 -10.57 6.62
C ARG A 22 22.15 -10.90 5.15
N CYS A 23 21.84 -9.92 4.31
CA CYS A 23 21.68 -10.10 2.87
C CYS A 23 23.05 -10.10 2.17
N ASN A 24 23.85 -11.15 2.35
CA ASN A 24 25.22 -11.27 1.77
C ASN A 24 25.26 -11.30 0.23
N LYS A 25 24.14 -11.46 -0.45
CA LYS A 25 24.05 -11.60 -1.92
C LYS A 25 23.59 -10.34 -2.66
N VAL A 26 23.09 -9.32 -1.95
CA VAL A 26 22.49 -8.12 -2.57
C VAL A 26 23.06 -6.86 -1.92
N LYS A 27 23.32 -5.81 -2.72
CA LYS A 27 23.73 -4.51 -2.18
C LYS A 27 22.72 -4.00 -1.16
N PRO A 28 23.13 -3.45 -0.01
CA PRO A 28 22.21 -3.04 1.08
C PRO A 28 21.06 -2.13 0.63
N ARG A 29 21.31 -1.23 -0.33
CA ARG A 29 20.28 -0.35 -0.89
C ARG A 29 19.22 -1.11 -1.70
N ALA A 30 19.65 -2.10 -2.49
CA ALA A 30 18.74 -2.93 -3.27
C ALA A 30 17.92 -3.86 -2.36
N ALA A 31 18.54 -4.40 -1.30
CA ALA A 31 17.82 -5.17 -0.29
C ALA A 31 16.72 -4.35 0.40
N LEU A 32 17.02 -3.09 0.76
CA LEU A 32 16.04 -2.17 1.35
C LEU A 32 14.88 -1.91 0.39
N ALA A 33 15.16 -1.60 -0.88
CA ALA A 33 14.12 -1.37 -1.89
C ALA A 33 13.22 -2.60 -2.09
N LEU A 34 13.81 -3.80 -2.22
CA LEU A 34 13.06 -5.04 -2.41
C LEU A 34 12.17 -5.37 -1.20
N THR A 35 12.69 -5.18 0.01
CA THR A 35 11.91 -5.40 1.24
C THR A 35 10.74 -4.42 1.33
N SER A 36 10.98 -3.16 1.00
CA SER A 36 9.92 -2.13 1.02
C SER A 36 8.89 -2.29 -0.11
N LEU A 37 9.27 -2.89 -1.25
CA LEU A 37 8.32 -3.24 -2.30
C LEU A 37 7.41 -4.42 -1.94
N ALA A 38 7.85 -5.31 -1.06
CA ALA A 38 7.10 -6.52 -0.71
C ALA A 38 5.71 -6.21 -0.12
N GLY A 39 5.59 -5.17 0.72
CA GLY A 39 4.32 -4.72 1.30
C GLY A 39 3.28 -4.30 0.23
N PRO A 40 3.59 -3.27 -0.57
CA PRO A 40 2.70 -2.84 -1.66
C PRO A 40 2.36 -3.96 -2.64
N LEU A 41 3.33 -4.81 -3.02
CA LEU A 41 3.10 -5.94 -3.91
C LEU A 41 2.16 -6.99 -3.30
N ALA A 42 2.30 -7.28 -2.01
CA ALA A 42 1.41 -8.19 -1.30
C ALA A 42 -0.04 -7.67 -1.28
N ASN A 43 -0.24 -6.36 -1.07
CA ASN A 43 -1.55 -5.74 -1.12
C ASN A 43 -2.15 -5.79 -2.54
N ILE A 44 -1.37 -5.56 -3.58
CA ILE A 44 -1.82 -5.68 -4.98
C ILE A 44 -2.21 -7.14 -5.30
N LEU A 45 -1.38 -8.10 -4.87
CA LEU A 45 -1.67 -9.53 -5.06
C LEU A 45 -2.95 -9.95 -4.34
N LEU A 46 -3.13 -9.51 -3.08
CA LEU A 46 -4.35 -9.78 -2.32
C LEU A 46 -5.57 -9.15 -3.00
N SER A 47 -5.44 -7.91 -3.47
CA SER A 47 -6.50 -7.24 -4.23
C SER A 47 -6.89 -8.03 -5.49
N TYR A 48 -5.91 -8.57 -6.22
CA TYR A 48 -6.16 -9.41 -7.39
C TYR A 48 -6.94 -10.68 -7.05
N ILE A 49 -6.55 -11.36 -5.97
CA ILE A 49 -7.26 -12.55 -5.46
C ILE A 49 -8.71 -12.19 -5.09
N MET A 50 -8.92 -11.04 -4.45
CA MET A 50 -10.28 -10.59 -4.07
C MET A 50 -11.15 -10.25 -5.29
N ILE A 51 -10.57 -9.70 -6.37
CA ILE A 51 -11.30 -9.43 -7.63
C ILE A 51 -11.70 -10.74 -8.31
N ILE A 52 -10.81 -11.74 -8.32
CA ILE A 52 -11.13 -13.07 -8.83
C ILE A 52 -12.29 -13.68 -8.01
N ALA A 53 -12.19 -13.67 -6.69
CA ALA A 53 -13.25 -14.17 -5.81
C ALA A 53 -14.57 -13.42 -6.01
N TYR A 54 -14.54 -12.11 -6.16
CA TYR A 54 -15.69 -11.26 -6.48
C TYR A 54 -16.40 -11.74 -7.77
N LYS A 55 -15.67 -11.93 -8.85
CA LYS A 55 -16.22 -12.40 -10.13
C LYS A 55 -16.82 -13.81 -10.00
N LEU A 56 -16.14 -14.72 -9.33
CA LEU A 56 -16.64 -16.07 -9.09
C LEU A 56 -17.94 -16.07 -8.29
N VAL A 57 -18.07 -15.20 -7.29
CA VAL A 57 -19.31 -15.06 -6.52
C VAL A 57 -20.44 -14.56 -7.40
N LEU A 58 -20.21 -13.53 -8.23
CA LEU A 58 -21.22 -13.00 -9.15
C LEU A 58 -21.70 -14.04 -10.19
N MET A 59 -20.80 -14.90 -10.68
CA MET A 59 -21.16 -15.94 -11.65
C MET A 59 -21.97 -17.08 -11.05
N ASN A 60 -21.76 -17.40 -9.76
CA ASN A 60 -22.33 -18.61 -9.16
C ASN A 60 -23.45 -18.35 -8.15
N LEU A 61 -23.52 -17.15 -7.57
CA LEU A 61 -24.46 -16.80 -6.51
C LEU A 61 -25.34 -15.63 -6.92
N THR A 62 -26.55 -15.91 -7.37
CA THR A 62 -27.54 -14.89 -7.76
C THR A 62 -28.42 -14.43 -6.59
N SER A 63 -28.18 -14.93 -5.37
CA SER A 63 -28.94 -14.57 -4.18
C SER A 63 -28.54 -13.21 -3.61
N THR A 64 -29.41 -12.60 -2.82
CA THR A 64 -29.13 -11.36 -2.07
C THR A 64 -27.87 -11.50 -1.19
N THR A 65 -27.70 -12.66 -0.56
CA THR A 65 -26.49 -12.96 0.24
C THR A 65 -25.24 -12.96 -0.65
N GLY A 66 -25.31 -13.51 -1.86
CA GLY A 66 -24.21 -13.48 -2.83
C GLY A 66 -23.82 -12.05 -3.20
N ALA A 67 -24.78 -11.16 -3.38
CA ALA A 67 -24.53 -9.75 -3.66
C ALA A 67 -23.77 -9.05 -2.52
N TYR A 68 -24.11 -9.30 -1.25
CA TYR A 68 -23.39 -8.73 -0.10
C TYR A 68 -21.97 -9.27 0.01
N ILE A 69 -21.75 -10.57 -0.25
CA ILE A 69 -20.43 -11.18 -0.26
C ILE A 69 -19.57 -10.55 -1.37
N ALA A 70 -20.12 -10.42 -2.58
CA ALA A 70 -19.45 -9.79 -3.71
C ALA A 70 -19.04 -8.35 -3.39
N LEU A 71 -19.95 -7.57 -2.81
CA LEU A 71 -19.69 -6.20 -2.39
C LEU A 71 -18.53 -6.12 -1.37
N GLY A 72 -18.52 -7.01 -0.38
CA GLY A 72 -17.46 -7.09 0.62
C GLY A 72 -16.09 -7.42 0.00
N LEU A 73 -16.05 -8.36 -0.95
CA LEU A 73 -14.82 -8.72 -1.67
C LEU A 73 -14.31 -7.57 -2.53
N TYR A 74 -15.19 -6.86 -3.23
CA TYR A 74 -14.83 -5.70 -4.03
C TYR A 74 -14.24 -4.57 -3.18
N TYR A 75 -14.89 -4.21 -2.06
CA TYR A 75 -14.34 -3.21 -1.16
C TYR A 75 -13.03 -3.64 -0.51
N THR A 76 -12.88 -4.93 -0.19
CA THR A 76 -11.61 -5.46 0.31
C THR A 76 -10.49 -5.31 -0.72
N ALA A 77 -10.77 -5.60 -2.00
CA ALA A 77 -9.83 -5.36 -3.09
C ALA A 77 -9.46 -3.87 -3.19
N GLN A 78 -10.46 -3.00 -3.16
CA GLN A 78 -10.25 -1.56 -3.25
C GLN A 78 -9.40 -1.01 -2.10
N ILE A 79 -9.66 -1.43 -0.86
CA ILE A 79 -8.87 -1.02 0.32
C ILE A 79 -7.42 -1.46 0.17
N ASN A 80 -7.16 -2.68 -0.32
CA ASN A 80 -5.79 -3.16 -0.53
C ASN A 80 -5.06 -2.37 -1.62
N VAL A 81 -5.74 -1.96 -2.70
CA VAL A 81 -5.16 -1.04 -3.69
C VAL A 81 -4.83 0.32 -3.05
N TYR A 82 -5.74 0.89 -2.26
CA TYR A 82 -5.45 2.14 -1.54
C TYR A 82 -4.24 2.02 -0.63
N LEU A 83 -4.13 0.92 0.13
CA LEU A 83 -2.98 0.65 1.00
C LEU A 83 -1.68 0.52 0.20
N ALA A 84 -1.72 -0.14 -0.96
CA ALA A 84 -0.55 -0.26 -1.83
C ALA A 84 -0.08 1.10 -2.35
N VAL A 85 -1.01 1.91 -2.88
CA VAL A 85 -0.70 3.26 -3.40
C VAL A 85 -0.19 4.16 -2.27
N PHE A 86 -0.81 4.10 -1.09
CA PHE A 86 -0.40 4.90 0.06
C PHE A 86 1.01 4.53 0.55
N ASN A 87 1.34 3.24 0.59
CA ASN A 87 2.66 2.77 0.97
C ASN A 87 3.74 3.11 -0.07
N LEU A 88 3.37 3.35 -1.33
CA LEU A 88 4.30 3.79 -2.38
C LEU A 88 4.59 5.29 -2.37
N VAL A 89 3.94 6.07 -1.50
CA VAL A 89 4.23 7.50 -1.34
C VAL A 89 5.69 7.69 -0.93
N PRO A 90 6.47 8.54 -1.65
CA PRO A 90 7.91 8.69 -1.43
C PRO A 90 8.24 9.59 -0.23
N ILE A 91 7.55 9.40 0.88
CA ILE A 91 7.67 10.19 2.11
C ILE A 91 7.78 9.24 3.30
N ALA A 92 8.73 9.48 4.21
CA ALA A 92 8.80 8.71 5.44
C ALA A 92 7.56 9.00 6.33
N PRO A 93 6.93 7.99 6.97
CA PRO A 93 7.45 6.65 7.24
C PRO A 93 7.04 5.56 6.23
N PHE A 94 6.51 5.90 5.05
CA PHE A 94 6.02 4.93 4.08
C PHE A 94 7.15 4.19 3.35
N ASP A 95 6.85 3.00 2.83
CA ASP A 95 7.80 2.16 2.10
C ASP A 95 8.36 2.82 0.84
N GLY A 96 7.55 3.66 0.18
CA GLY A 96 7.96 4.44 -0.98
C GLY A 96 9.18 5.34 -0.73
N PHE A 97 9.36 5.84 0.50
CA PHE A 97 10.57 6.57 0.87
C PHE A 97 11.83 5.70 0.78
N ASN A 98 11.78 4.46 1.27
CA ASN A 98 12.93 3.54 1.23
C ASN A 98 13.27 3.14 -0.21
N ILE A 99 12.24 2.96 -1.04
CA ILE A 99 12.39 2.69 -2.48
C ILE A 99 13.10 3.88 -3.13
N LEU A 100 12.57 5.09 -2.94
CA LEU A 100 13.17 6.30 -3.50
C LEU A 100 14.60 6.53 -2.99
N ALA A 101 14.85 6.34 -1.69
CA ALA A 101 16.15 6.52 -1.05
C ALA A 101 17.23 5.59 -1.61
N SER A 102 16.85 4.41 -2.15
CA SER A 102 17.81 3.50 -2.78
C SER A 102 18.38 4.02 -4.10
N PHE A 103 17.67 4.93 -4.77
CA PHE A 103 18.12 5.55 -6.04
C PHE A 103 18.73 6.94 -5.84
N LEU A 104 18.46 7.60 -4.71
CA LEU A 104 18.94 8.95 -4.44
C LEU A 104 20.38 9.00 -3.91
N PRO A 105 21.13 10.09 -4.19
CA PRO A 105 22.42 10.35 -3.55
C PRO A 105 22.22 10.60 -2.05
N GLY A 106 23.22 10.21 -1.24
CA GLY A 106 23.16 10.30 0.22
C GLY A 106 22.81 11.69 0.77
N ARG A 107 23.23 12.76 0.08
CA ARG A 107 22.89 14.15 0.46
C ARG A 107 21.39 14.42 0.39
N ALA A 108 20.71 13.95 -0.64
CA ALA A 108 19.26 14.11 -0.80
C ALA A 108 18.49 13.28 0.23
N VAL A 109 18.92 12.06 0.48
CA VAL A 109 18.34 11.21 1.53
C VAL A 109 18.48 11.87 2.90
N TYR A 110 19.67 12.38 3.22
CA TYR A 110 19.90 13.08 4.49
C TYR A 110 19.02 14.32 4.64
N PHE A 111 18.86 15.12 3.58
CA PHE A 111 17.96 16.29 3.60
C PHE A 111 16.51 15.89 3.87
N MET A 112 16.02 14.84 3.22
CA MET A 112 14.65 14.35 3.43
C MET A 112 14.47 13.82 4.85
N GLN A 113 15.44 13.05 5.37
CA GLN A 113 15.40 12.54 6.74
C GLN A 113 15.45 13.67 7.79
N LYS A 114 16.31 14.66 7.58
CA LYS A 114 16.40 15.82 8.48
C LYS A 114 15.08 16.60 8.56
N ASN A 115 14.36 16.73 7.45
CA ASN A 115 13.10 17.47 7.36
C ASN A 115 11.86 16.55 7.37
N GLN A 116 12.03 15.28 7.71
CA GLN A 116 10.98 14.26 7.65
C GLN A 116 9.67 14.69 8.32
N GLN A 117 9.76 15.30 9.48
CA GLN A 117 8.59 15.70 10.26
C GLN A 117 7.80 16.82 9.56
N ILE A 118 8.49 17.79 8.97
CA ILE A 118 7.86 18.89 8.22
C ILE A 118 7.19 18.33 6.96
N ILE A 119 7.91 17.50 6.21
CA ILE A 119 7.40 16.85 4.98
C ILE A 119 6.14 16.02 5.29
N TYR A 120 6.16 15.26 6.38
CA TYR A 120 5.02 14.48 6.84
C TYR A 120 3.79 15.35 7.15
N TRP A 121 3.96 16.43 7.91
CA TRP A 121 2.86 17.33 8.25
C TRP A 121 2.29 18.07 7.02
N VAL A 122 3.16 18.50 6.10
CA VAL A 122 2.74 19.10 4.82
C VAL A 122 1.93 18.08 4.00
N PHE A 123 2.41 16.86 3.88
CA PHE A 123 1.69 15.79 3.17
C PHE A 123 0.33 15.52 3.81
N PHE A 124 0.27 15.43 5.14
CA PHE A 124 -0.98 15.21 5.86
C PHE A 124 -1.97 16.36 5.69
N ALA A 125 -1.48 17.61 5.70
CA ALA A 125 -2.30 18.77 5.40
C ALA A 125 -2.88 18.72 3.99
N LEU A 126 -2.06 18.38 2.98
CA LEU A 126 -2.52 18.22 1.58
C LEU A 126 -3.58 17.12 1.43
N LEU A 127 -3.47 16.03 2.21
CA LEU A 127 -4.51 15.00 2.28
C LEU A 127 -5.81 15.54 2.88
N MET A 128 -5.72 16.28 4.00
CA MET A 128 -6.88 16.85 4.68
C MET A 128 -7.62 17.89 3.82
N PHE A 129 -6.90 18.69 3.06
CA PHE A 129 -7.49 19.64 2.11
C PHE A 129 -7.97 19.00 0.79
N GLY A 130 -7.83 17.68 0.64
CA GLY A 130 -8.28 16.95 -0.54
C GLY A 130 -7.47 17.17 -1.80
N VAL A 131 -6.34 17.89 -1.73
CA VAL A 131 -5.48 18.18 -2.90
C VAL A 131 -4.96 16.89 -3.54
N LEU A 132 -4.67 15.89 -2.72
CA LEU A 132 -4.14 14.59 -3.15
C LEU A 132 -5.24 13.60 -3.56
N SER A 133 -6.52 13.92 -3.37
CA SER A 133 -7.63 13.01 -3.70
C SER A 133 -7.67 12.64 -5.19
N VAL A 134 -7.41 13.60 -6.08
CA VAL A 134 -7.41 13.37 -7.53
C VAL A 134 -6.27 12.44 -7.96
N PRO A 135 -4.97 12.73 -7.67
CA PRO A 135 -3.88 11.85 -8.07
C PRO A 135 -3.97 10.47 -7.43
N PHE A 136 -4.39 10.37 -6.15
CA PHE A 136 -4.63 9.09 -5.50
C PHE A 136 -5.77 8.31 -6.15
N GLY A 137 -6.89 8.97 -6.42
CA GLY A 137 -8.04 8.36 -7.10
C GLY A 137 -7.67 7.85 -8.49
N LEU A 138 -6.92 8.61 -9.28
CA LEU A 138 -6.45 8.18 -10.61
C LEU A 138 -5.53 6.95 -10.51
N ALA A 139 -4.57 6.95 -9.58
CA ALA A 139 -3.67 5.82 -9.37
C ALA A 139 -4.44 4.56 -8.94
N CYS A 140 -5.34 4.67 -7.96
CA CYS A 140 -6.14 3.56 -7.47
C CYS A 140 -7.09 3.02 -8.56
N ASN A 141 -7.79 3.89 -9.27
CA ASN A 141 -8.68 3.48 -10.35
C ASN A 141 -7.92 2.83 -11.50
N GLY A 142 -6.73 3.33 -11.84
CA GLY A 142 -5.87 2.73 -12.86
C GLY A 142 -5.43 1.31 -12.47
N ILE A 143 -5.01 1.10 -11.23
CA ILE A 143 -4.63 -0.23 -10.73
C ILE A 143 -5.85 -1.15 -10.70
N MET A 144 -7.00 -0.70 -10.18
CA MET A 144 -8.24 -1.49 -10.17
C MET A 144 -8.66 -1.91 -11.58
N TRP A 145 -8.58 -1.00 -12.54
CA TRP A 145 -8.88 -1.31 -13.93
C TRP A 145 -7.90 -2.36 -14.52
N LEU A 146 -6.60 -2.26 -14.22
CA LEU A 146 -5.61 -3.24 -14.65
C LEU A 146 -5.89 -4.63 -14.05
N LEU A 147 -6.23 -4.70 -12.76
CA LEU A 147 -6.54 -5.94 -12.07
C LEU A 147 -7.83 -6.57 -12.62
N ASP A 148 -8.83 -5.76 -12.92
CA ASP A 148 -10.06 -6.21 -13.56
C ASP A 148 -9.80 -6.80 -14.95
N LYS A 149 -8.99 -6.11 -15.76
CA LYS A 149 -8.56 -6.60 -17.07
C LYS A 149 -7.70 -7.86 -16.98
N ALA A 150 -6.80 -7.95 -16.00
CA ALA A 150 -5.96 -9.13 -15.79
C ALA A 150 -6.80 -10.37 -15.36
N SER A 151 -7.96 -10.14 -14.75
CA SER A 151 -8.91 -11.20 -14.38
C SER A 151 -9.91 -11.57 -15.50
N PHE A 152 -9.61 -11.19 -16.75
CA PHE A 152 -10.45 -11.39 -17.94
C PHE A 152 -10.81 -12.86 -18.23
N PHE A 153 -10.04 -13.84 -17.72
CA PHE A 153 -10.35 -15.26 -17.88
C PHE A 153 -11.68 -15.69 -17.23
N LEU A 154 -12.29 -14.82 -16.43
CA LEU A 154 -13.48 -15.12 -15.62
C LEU A 154 -14.71 -14.29 -16.01
N GLY A 155 -14.70 -13.55 -17.11
CA GLY A 155 -15.90 -12.80 -17.52
C GLY A 155 -15.77 -12.09 -18.82
#